data_b2192eacbd1e7218137e90c78f341b44
#
_entry.id   b2192eacbd1e7218137e90c78f341b44
#
_cell.length_a   1.000
_cell.length_b   1.000
_cell.length_c   1.000
_cell.angle_alpha   90.00
_cell.angle_beta   90.00
_cell.angle_gamma   90.00
#
_symmetry.space_group_name_H-M   'P 1'
#
loop_
_entity.id
_entity.type
_entity.pdbx_description
1 polymer ?
#
loop_
_entity_poly.entity_id
_entity_poly.type
_entity_poly.pdbx_seq_one_letter_code
_entity_poly.pdbx_strand_id
1 'polypeptide(L)'
;MSESMQIVNADRTVAFEETIARFGEALRKKCRFSTRARQFYNTLWIADCYTDYVQSTLFRKYDGPLLEGIALRTMGKGLSKNQVLAGAMAEAVERVSFFDALATGRETPIYELTPDAELRPSGIKASDFPRLNDSANGVSAGNTVLECVFHGLLEMHEHLDVGMHIPFPGLAHRQFVDPMISGFDPHLANRMLAVAAPGENEKVTTVHAVVCPKDLGSFVRTCTHLDGRIAVQRAFNETVQSHKTRRASDLHVFNPEISLYDLPNHFKDDIKTDIQVVLSGMKEAVYVQDWTDPDMQIPVLRPFSPKMAVQHRDHTVIAAYVHRLMVESTHYIVWE
;
A
#
# COMPACT_ATOMS: atom_id res chain seq x y z
N MET A 1 -14.70 21.24 -5.09
CA MET A 1 -13.27 20.88 -5.06
C MET A 1 -12.87 20.47 -6.46
N SER A 2 -11.66 20.82 -6.93
CA SER A 2 -11.18 20.32 -8.21
C SER A 2 -10.96 18.79 -8.11
N GLU A 3 -11.09 18.08 -9.22
CA GLU A 3 -10.91 16.62 -9.30
C GLU A 3 -9.55 16.18 -8.72
N SER A 4 -8.49 16.96 -8.92
CA SER A 4 -7.17 16.74 -8.33
C SER A 4 -7.16 16.84 -6.81
N MET A 5 -8.02 17.67 -6.23
CA MET A 5 -8.12 17.85 -4.77
C MET A 5 -8.84 16.68 -4.08
N GLN A 6 -9.80 16.04 -4.75
CA GLN A 6 -10.46 14.82 -4.27
C GLN A 6 -9.51 13.64 -4.20
N ILE A 7 -8.65 13.45 -5.23
CA ILE A 7 -7.66 12.37 -5.26
C ILE A 7 -6.62 12.52 -4.13
N VAL A 8 -6.22 13.76 -3.80
CA VAL A 8 -5.22 14.02 -2.75
C VAL A 8 -5.74 13.68 -1.37
N ASN A 9 -7.02 13.97 -1.07
CA ASN A 9 -7.62 13.79 0.24
C ASN A 9 -8.47 12.51 0.38
N ALA A 10 -8.51 11.68 -0.64
CA ALA A 10 -9.23 10.41 -0.59
C ALA A 10 -8.78 9.57 0.62
N ASP A 11 -9.71 8.92 1.27
CA ASP A 11 -9.50 8.03 2.42
C ASP A 11 -9.07 8.72 3.72
N ARG A 12 -9.21 10.03 3.84
CA ARG A 12 -8.82 10.77 5.05
C ARG A 12 -10.01 11.51 5.63
N THR A 13 -10.20 11.31 6.94
CA THR A 13 -11.22 12.03 7.73
C THR A 13 -10.66 13.31 8.35
N VAL A 14 -9.33 13.46 8.34
CA VAL A 14 -8.59 14.54 9.02
C VAL A 14 -7.61 15.18 8.05
N ALA A 15 -7.39 16.48 8.17
CA ALA A 15 -6.40 17.21 7.37
C ALA A 15 -4.98 16.68 7.60
N PHE A 16 -4.13 16.75 6.56
CA PHE A 16 -2.76 16.23 6.65
C PHE A 16 -1.93 16.94 7.72
N GLU A 17 -2.13 18.25 7.93
CA GLU A 17 -1.44 19.03 8.95
C GLU A 17 -1.75 18.51 10.36
N GLU A 18 -3.00 18.19 10.62
CA GLU A 18 -3.44 17.63 11.89
C GLU A 18 -2.89 16.20 12.06
N THR A 19 -2.90 15.39 11.00
CA THR A 19 -2.29 14.06 10.99
C THR A 19 -0.80 14.14 11.32
N ILE A 20 -0.05 15.05 10.68
CA ILE A 20 1.39 15.26 10.93
C ILE A 20 1.63 15.66 12.40
N ALA A 21 0.83 16.58 12.94
CA ALA A 21 0.98 17.01 14.32
C ALA A 21 0.74 15.86 15.31
N ARG A 22 -0.36 15.14 15.13
CA ARG A 22 -0.78 14.03 15.99
C ARG A 22 0.22 12.84 15.94
N PHE A 23 0.64 12.44 14.74
CA PHE A 23 1.59 11.32 14.59
C PHE A 23 2.98 11.72 15.08
N GLY A 24 3.37 12.98 14.88
CA GLY A 24 4.63 13.50 15.40
C GLY A 24 4.66 13.52 16.95
N GLU A 25 3.58 13.88 17.60
CA GLU A 25 3.46 13.80 19.05
C GLU A 25 3.56 12.35 19.53
N ALA A 26 2.85 11.43 18.88
CA ALA A 26 2.88 10.02 19.21
C ALA A 26 4.28 9.41 19.07
N LEU A 27 4.98 9.66 17.97
CA LEU A 27 6.34 9.16 17.75
C LEU A 27 7.33 9.66 18.79
N ARG A 28 7.22 10.94 19.25
CA ARG A 28 8.11 11.49 20.30
C ARG A 28 8.02 10.76 21.63
N LYS A 29 6.93 10.03 21.88
CA LYS A 29 6.78 9.20 23.09
C LYS A 29 7.65 7.94 23.06
N LYS A 30 8.05 7.47 21.87
CA LYS A 30 8.78 6.23 21.68
C LYS A 30 10.20 6.42 21.14
N CYS A 31 10.43 7.44 20.33
CA CYS A 31 11.71 7.62 19.63
C CYS A 31 11.94 9.07 19.22
N ARG A 32 13.19 9.39 18.91
CA ARG A 32 13.50 10.60 18.14
C ARG A 32 13.27 10.32 16.67
N PHE A 33 12.78 11.30 15.95
CA PHE A 33 12.59 11.18 14.51
C PHE A 33 12.91 12.48 13.79
N SER A 34 13.19 12.36 12.50
CA SER A 34 13.33 13.49 11.60
C SER A 34 12.62 13.19 10.28
N THR A 35 12.07 14.22 9.66
CA THR A 35 11.38 14.09 8.38
C THR A 35 12.01 14.98 7.33
N ARG A 36 12.04 14.52 6.09
CA ARG A 36 12.49 15.29 4.94
C ARG A 36 11.56 15.04 3.76
N ALA A 37 10.90 16.10 3.27
CA ALA A 37 10.12 16.06 2.04
C ALA A 37 10.88 16.75 0.90
N ARG A 38 10.75 16.21 -0.30
CA ARG A 38 11.30 16.79 -1.53
C ARG A 38 10.31 16.61 -2.68
N GLN A 39 10.26 17.60 -3.54
CA GLN A 39 9.52 17.49 -4.78
C GLN A 39 10.33 16.64 -5.76
N PHE A 40 9.67 15.71 -6.40
CA PHE A 40 10.21 14.86 -7.44
C PHE A 40 9.36 15.08 -8.68
N TYR A 41 9.92 15.53 -9.75
CA TYR A 41 9.16 16.06 -10.89
C TYR A 41 8.21 17.21 -10.50
N ASN A 42 7.44 17.72 -11.45
CA ASN A 42 6.62 18.92 -11.22
C ASN A 42 5.41 18.67 -10.28
N THR A 43 5.00 17.42 -10.12
CA THR A 43 3.73 17.08 -9.45
C THR A 43 3.88 16.06 -8.32
N LEU A 44 4.99 15.33 -8.26
CA LEU A 44 5.18 14.27 -7.28
C LEU A 44 6.08 14.73 -6.13
N TRP A 45 5.63 14.45 -4.93
CA TRP A 45 6.40 14.62 -3.70
C TRP A 45 6.76 13.27 -3.09
N ILE A 46 7.91 13.22 -2.44
CA ILE A 46 8.37 12.07 -1.65
C ILE A 46 8.86 12.61 -0.31
N ALA A 47 8.52 11.93 0.77
CA ALA A 47 9.08 12.18 2.08
C ALA A 47 9.76 10.94 2.64
N ASP A 48 10.78 11.18 3.44
CA ASP A 48 11.42 10.19 4.29
C ASP A 48 11.13 10.57 5.75
N CYS A 49 10.83 9.57 6.59
CA CYS A 49 10.84 9.69 8.04
C CYS A 49 11.88 8.71 8.59
N TYR A 50 12.82 9.22 9.36
CA TYR A 50 13.87 8.46 10.02
C TYR A 50 13.60 8.43 11.51
N THR A 51 13.57 7.26 12.13
CA THR A 51 13.44 7.10 13.57
C THR A 51 14.66 6.39 14.13
N ASP A 52 15.06 6.73 15.37
CA ASP A 52 16.11 6.02 16.09
C ASP A 52 15.57 4.82 16.88
N TYR A 53 14.35 4.37 16.56
CA TYR A 53 13.76 3.18 17.15
C TYR A 53 14.61 1.96 16.80
N VAL A 54 15.35 1.44 17.80
CA VAL A 54 16.27 0.34 17.61
C VAL A 54 15.50 -1.00 17.70
N GLN A 55 15.52 -1.75 16.61
CA GLN A 55 14.95 -3.10 16.54
C GLN A 55 15.87 -4.15 17.19
N SER A 56 16.40 -3.86 18.37
CA SER A 56 17.43 -4.71 19.02
C SER A 56 17.03 -6.15 19.26
N THR A 57 15.73 -6.45 19.28
CA THR A 57 15.18 -7.76 19.61
C THR A 57 14.86 -8.62 18.40
N LEU A 58 14.42 -8.06 17.29
CA LEU A 58 14.07 -8.85 16.09
C LEU A 58 15.31 -9.30 15.31
N PHE A 59 16.37 -8.50 15.29
CA PHE A 59 17.62 -8.88 14.65
C PHE A 59 18.40 -9.99 15.39
N ARG A 60 18.15 -10.22 16.68
CA ARG A 60 18.71 -11.38 17.40
C ARG A 60 18.22 -12.73 16.84
N LYS A 61 17.08 -12.74 16.17
CA LYS A 61 16.50 -13.95 15.55
C LYS A 61 17.19 -14.35 14.23
N TYR A 62 17.99 -13.45 13.65
CA TYR A 62 18.63 -13.63 12.35
C TYR A 62 20.16 -13.72 12.41
N ASP A 63 20.77 -14.14 13.50
CA ASP A 63 22.23 -14.38 13.65
C ASP A 63 23.17 -13.40 12.91
N GLY A 64 22.67 -12.19 12.60
CA GLY A 64 23.42 -11.13 11.94
C GLY A 64 24.07 -10.19 12.95
N PRO A 65 25.16 -9.50 12.59
CA PRO A 65 25.76 -8.51 13.46
C PRO A 65 24.70 -7.45 13.82
N LEU A 66 24.58 -7.15 15.12
CA LEU A 66 23.78 -6.07 15.65
C LEU A 66 24.19 -4.78 14.93
N LEU A 67 23.34 -4.30 14.04
CA LEU A 67 23.53 -3.00 13.41
C LEU A 67 23.06 -1.92 14.39
N GLU A 68 23.86 -1.67 15.42
CA GLU A 68 23.65 -0.54 16.33
C GLU A 68 23.55 0.75 15.51
N GLY A 69 22.45 1.47 15.68
CA GLY A 69 22.26 2.77 15.06
C GLY A 69 21.60 2.79 13.69
N ILE A 70 21.01 1.71 13.20
CA ILE A 70 20.16 1.77 12.01
C ILE A 70 18.85 2.46 12.35
N ALA A 71 18.71 3.67 11.81
CA ALA A 71 17.44 4.37 11.82
C ALA A 71 16.42 3.61 10.94
N LEU A 72 15.27 3.30 11.49
CA LEU A 72 14.14 2.84 10.69
C LEU A 72 13.75 3.97 9.74
N ARG A 73 13.80 3.70 8.44
CA ARG A 73 13.41 4.63 7.41
C ARG A 73 12.08 4.21 6.82
N THR A 74 11.12 5.12 6.86
CA THR A 74 9.82 4.98 6.21
C THR A 74 9.63 6.09 5.17
N MET A 75 8.70 5.89 4.26
CA MET A 75 8.57 6.77 3.10
C MET A 75 7.12 7.07 2.77
N GLY A 76 6.84 8.36 2.50
CA GLY A 76 5.57 8.82 1.95
C GLY A 76 5.72 9.28 0.50
N LYS A 77 4.66 9.12 -0.26
CA LYS A 77 4.54 9.50 -1.67
C LYS A 77 3.18 10.15 -1.92
N GLY A 78 3.13 11.09 -2.85
CA GLY A 78 1.87 11.78 -3.16
C GLY A 78 2.04 13.07 -3.94
N LEU A 79 0.95 13.81 -4.05
CA LEU A 79 0.86 15.02 -4.88
C LEU A 79 1.10 16.31 -4.09
N SER A 80 1.20 16.24 -2.77
CA SER A 80 1.48 17.41 -1.93
C SER A 80 2.52 17.09 -0.86
N LYS A 81 3.22 18.15 -0.39
CA LYS A 81 4.22 18.03 0.68
C LYS A 81 3.62 17.44 1.96
N ASN A 82 2.44 17.90 2.36
CA ASN A 82 1.81 17.46 3.60
C ASN A 82 1.28 16.03 3.50
N GLN A 83 0.74 15.64 2.35
CA GLN A 83 0.35 14.25 2.08
C GLN A 83 1.52 13.28 2.29
N VAL A 84 2.69 13.59 1.73
CA VAL A 84 3.84 12.68 1.81
C VAL A 84 4.46 12.64 3.20
N LEU A 85 4.45 13.77 3.92
CA LEU A 85 4.88 13.80 5.31
C LEU A 85 3.95 12.97 6.21
N ALA A 86 2.63 13.13 6.06
CA ALA A 86 1.65 12.34 6.79
C ALA A 86 1.82 10.84 6.50
N GLY A 87 1.99 10.45 5.23
CA GLY A 87 2.21 9.06 4.83
C GLY A 87 3.50 8.46 5.41
N ALA A 88 4.62 9.20 5.34
CA ALA A 88 5.90 8.73 5.90
C ALA A 88 5.83 8.54 7.43
N MET A 89 5.13 9.44 8.12
CA MET A 89 4.93 9.34 9.58
C MET A 89 3.93 8.25 9.94
N ALA A 90 2.89 8.03 9.14
CA ALA A 90 1.96 6.92 9.34
C ALA A 90 2.71 5.58 9.27
N GLU A 91 3.49 5.35 8.22
CA GLU A 91 4.31 4.14 8.11
C GLU A 91 5.31 4.01 9.28
N ALA A 92 5.87 5.12 9.79
CA ALA A 92 6.73 5.07 10.98
C ALA A 92 5.96 4.61 12.23
N VAL A 93 4.75 5.11 12.45
CA VAL A 93 3.87 4.68 13.56
C VAL A 93 3.52 3.21 13.43
N GLU A 94 3.15 2.75 12.23
CA GLU A 94 2.87 1.33 11.94
C GLU A 94 4.05 0.44 12.33
N ARG A 95 5.24 0.78 11.83
CA ARG A 95 6.45 -0.02 12.07
C ARG A 95 6.85 -0.03 13.54
N VAL A 96 6.83 1.14 14.20
CA VAL A 96 7.15 1.23 15.63
C VAL A 96 6.15 0.41 16.45
N SER A 97 4.84 0.54 16.22
CA SER A 97 3.80 -0.21 16.94
C SER A 97 3.95 -1.73 16.74
N PHE A 98 4.17 -2.15 15.49
CA PHE A 98 4.33 -3.56 15.14
C PHE A 98 5.57 -4.16 15.80
N PHE A 99 6.72 -3.52 15.66
CA PHE A 99 7.98 -4.05 16.23
C PHE A 99 8.01 -3.98 17.74
N ASP A 100 7.43 -2.93 18.35
CA ASP A 100 7.32 -2.82 19.80
C ASP A 100 6.48 -3.97 20.40
N ALA A 101 5.34 -4.26 19.79
CA ALA A 101 4.50 -5.37 20.22
C ALA A 101 5.20 -6.72 20.10
N LEU A 102 5.93 -6.98 19.00
CA LEU A 102 6.70 -8.21 18.83
C LEU A 102 7.86 -8.30 19.84
N ALA A 103 8.55 -7.19 20.08
CA ALA A 103 9.70 -7.14 21.00
C ALA A 103 9.31 -7.35 22.45
N THR A 104 8.16 -6.79 22.85
CA THR A 104 7.65 -6.87 24.23
C THR A 104 6.79 -8.11 24.48
N GLY A 105 6.40 -8.84 23.42
CA GLY A 105 5.43 -9.93 23.52
C GLY A 105 4.02 -9.45 23.89
N ARG A 106 3.71 -8.18 23.57
CA ARG A 106 2.41 -7.59 23.85
C ARG A 106 1.31 -8.33 23.10
N GLU A 107 0.25 -8.66 23.81
CA GLU A 107 -0.93 -9.27 23.21
C GLU A 107 -1.59 -8.29 22.21
N THR A 108 -1.97 -8.84 21.05
CA THR A 108 -2.64 -8.11 19.97
C THR A 108 -4.01 -8.73 19.76
N PRO A 109 -5.07 -8.13 20.35
CA PRO A 109 -6.42 -8.69 20.29
C PRO A 109 -6.94 -8.71 18.84
N ILE A 110 -7.79 -9.70 18.55
CA ILE A 110 -8.42 -9.89 17.24
C ILE A 110 -9.91 -9.70 17.38
N TYR A 111 -10.46 -8.86 16.51
CA TYR A 111 -11.87 -8.57 16.39
C TYR A 111 -12.43 -9.12 15.08
N GLU A 112 -13.70 -9.44 15.06
CA GLU A 112 -14.45 -9.68 13.84
C GLU A 112 -14.92 -8.33 13.27
N LEU A 113 -14.74 -8.10 11.99
CA LEU A 113 -15.27 -6.93 11.29
C LEU A 113 -16.64 -7.29 10.69
N THR A 114 -17.67 -6.70 11.24
CA THR A 114 -19.04 -6.96 10.76
C THR A 114 -19.35 -6.26 9.45
N PRO A 115 -20.36 -6.69 8.68
CA PRO A 115 -20.83 -5.98 7.48
C PRO A 115 -21.23 -4.52 7.71
N ASP A 116 -21.57 -4.14 8.95
CA ASP A 116 -21.88 -2.76 9.34
C ASP A 116 -20.65 -1.92 9.66
N ALA A 117 -19.45 -2.45 9.39
CA ALA A 117 -18.16 -1.84 9.70
C ALA A 117 -17.93 -1.61 11.23
N GLU A 118 -18.41 -2.54 12.05
CA GLU A 118 -18.21 -2.56 13.49
C GLU A 118 -17.19 -3.65 13.88
N LEU A 119 -16.39 -3.38 14.89
CA LEU A 119 -15.46 -4.37 15.48
C LEU A 119 -16.14 -5.07 16.67
N ARG A 120 -16.20 -6.41 16.62
CA ARG A 120 -16.74 -7.25 17.71
C ARG A 120 -15.67 -8.23 18.19
N PRO A 121 -15.60 -8.55 19.48
CA PRO A 121 -14.68 -9.59 19.98
C PRO A 121 -14.88 -10.90 19.22
N SER A 122 -13.80 -11.45 18.65
CA SER A 122 -13.88 -12.64 17.80
C SER A 122 -13.67 -13.95 18.56
N GLY A 123 -13.04 -13.93 19.72
CA GLY A 123 -12.57 -15.13 20.41
C GLY A 123 -11.37 -15.83 19.75
N ILE A 124 -10.91 -15.35 18.61
CA ILE A 124 -9.76 -15.85 17.86
C ILE A 124 -8.46 -15.30 18.46
N LYS A 125 -7.40 -16.12 18.47
CA LYS A 125 -6.08 -15.72 18.95
C LYS A 125 -5.09 -15.60 17.80
N ALA A 126 -4.11 -14.70 17.91
CA ALA A 126 -3.04 -14.56 16.94
C ALA A 126 -2.23 -15.85 16.74
N SER A 127 -2.15 -16.70 17.79
CA SER A 127 -1.54 -18.03 17.72
C SER A 127 -2.20 -19.00 16.74
N ASP A 128 -3.47 -18.78 16.42
CA ASP A 128 -4.22 -19.62 15.48
C ASP A 128 -3.76 -19.36 14.03
N PHE A 129 -3.04 -18.24 13.81
CA PHE A 129 -2.49 -17.83 12.53
C PHE A 129 -0.99 -17.50 12.65
N PRO A 130 -0.11 -18.51 12.83
CA PRO A 130 1.31 -18.28 13.17
C PRO A 130 2.07 -17.43 12.15
N ARG A 131 1.65 -17.44 10.88
CA ARG A 131 2.28 -16.63 9.82
C ARG A 131 1.81 -15.17 9.79
N LEU A 132 0.74 -14.84 10.50
CA LEU A 132 0.21 -13.47 10.51
C LEU A 132 1.22 -12.47 11.06
N ASN A 133 2.09 -12.89 11.96
CA ASN A 133 3.08 -12.04 12.62
C ASN A 133 4.45 -12.01 11.92
N ASP A 134 4.62 -12.75 10.81
CA ASP A 134 5.90 -12.83 10.09
C ASP A 134 6.20 -11.57 9.27
N SER A 135 5.21 -10.72 9.02
CA SER A 135 5.36 -9.50 8.24
C SER A 135 4.41 -8.40 8.74
N ALA A 136 4.78 -7.15 8.48
CA ALA A 136 3.93 -6.00 8.74
C ALA A 136 2.97 -5.67 7.58
N ASN A 137 2.83 -6.53 6.58
CA ASN A 137 1.92 -6.31 5.45
C ASN A 137 0.47 -6.24 5.94
N GLY A 138 -0.29 -5.28 5.44
CA GLY A 138 -1.66 -5.02 5.84
C GLY A 138 -1.81 -4.30 7.19
N VAL A 139 -0.71 -4.01 7.88
CA VAL A 139 -0.74 -3.17 9.09
C VAL A 139 -0.82 -1.71 8.66
N SER A 140 -1.84 -1.00 9.10
CA SER A 140 -2.08 0.39 8.73
C SER A 140 -2.34 1.28 9.95
N ALA A 141 -1.81 2.50 9.93
CA ALA A 141 -2.08 3.54 10.91
C ALA A 141 -3.05 4.59 10.35
N GLY A 142 -3.93 5.09 11.19
CA GLY A 142 -4.88 6.14 10.81
C GLY A 142 -5.22 7.06 11.96
N ASN A 143 -5.87 8.19 11.64
CA ASN A 143 -6.38 9.09 12.67
C ASN A 143 -7.58 8.50 13.41
N THR A 144 -8.30 7.60 12.76
CA THR A 144 -9.44 6.88 13.31
C THR A 144 -9.30 5.38 13.06
N VAL A 145 -10.03 4.58 13.83
CA VAL A 145 -10.17 3.14 13.62
C VAL A 145 -10.65 2.84 12.21
N LEU A 146 -11.63 3.59 11.70
CA LEU A 146 -12.18 3.38 10.36
C LEU A 146 -11.17 3.69 9.26
N GLU A 147 -10.34 4.74 9.41
CA GLU A 147 -9.22 4.98 8.46
C GLU A 147 -8.27 3.79 8.40
N CYS A 148 -7.86 3.25 9.55
CA CYS A 148 -7.00 2.07 9.60
C CYS A 148 -7.65 0.87 8.95
N VAL A 149 -8.89 0.57 9.29
CA VAL A 149 -9.63 -0.56 8.72
C VAL A 149 -9.74 -0.42 7.21
N PHE A 150 -10.10 0.75 6.70
CA PHE A 150 -10.25 0.97 5.27
C PHE A 150 -8.93 0.79 4.51
N HIS A 151 -7.85 1.45 4.96
CA HIS A 151 -6.53 1.30 4.35
C HIS A 151 -6.03 -0.14 4.39
N GLY A 152 -6.15 -0.78 5.56
CA GLY A 152 -5.73 -2.17 5.72
C GLY A 152 -6.54 -3.16 4.88
N LEU A 153 -7.85 -2.92 4.66
CA LEU A 153 -8.68 -3.71 3.75
C LEU A 153 -8.19 -3.60 2.31
N LEU A 154 -7.89 -2.39 1.85
CA LEU A 154 -7.35 -2.19 0.50
C LEU A 154 -5.99 -2.89 0.33
N GLU A 155 -5.11 -2.79 1.31
CA GLU A 155 -3.81 -3.46 1.29
C GLU A 155 -3.95 -5.00 1.38
N MET A 156 -4.93 -5.48 2.17
CA MET A 156 -5.27 -6.90 2.20
C MET A 156 -5.66 -7.42 0.81
N HIS A 157 -6.53 -6.69 0.09
CA HIS A 157 -6.90 -7.04 -1.28
C HIS A 157 -5.72 -6.97 -2.24
N GLU A 158 -4.88 -5.95 -2.12
CA GLU A 158 -3.66 -5.85 -2.91
C GLU A 158 -2.79 -7.11 -2.78
N HIS A 159 -2.58 -7.61 -1.57
CA HIS A 159 -1.80 -8.82 -1.32
C HIS A 159 -2.50 -10.09 -1.78
N LEU A 160 -3.82 -10.19 -1.63
CA LEU A 160 -4.60 -11.33 -2.14
C LEU A 160 -4.53 -11.39 -3.66
N ASP A 161 -4.77 -10.27 -4.33
CA ASP A 161 -4.79 -10.20 -5.79
C ASP A 161 -3.39 -10.45 -6.37
N VAL A 162 -2.34 -9.86 -5.81
CA VAL A 162 -0.95 -10.18 -6.18
C VAL A 162 -0.69 -11.68 -6.03
N GLY A 163 -1.11 -12.27 -4.91
CA GLY A 163 -0.96 -13.70 -4.66
C GLY A 163 -1.68 -14.59 -5.69
N MET A 164 -2.82 -14.15 -6.20
CA MET A 164 -3.63 -14.93 -7.14
C MET A 164 -3.20 -14.77 -8.61
N HIS A 165 -2.79 -13.57 -9.00
CA HIS A 165 -2.47 -13.27 -10.39
C HIS A 165 -1.10 -13.79 -10.84
N ILE A 166 -0.18 -13.98 -9.90
CA ILE A 166 1.19 -14.39 -10.18
C ILE A 166 1.30 -15.80 -10.81
N PRO A 167 0.55 -16.84 -10.37
CA PRO A 167 0.74 -18.19 -10.91
C PRO A 167 -0.12 -18.54 -12.12
N PHE A 168 -1.05 -17.69 -12.54
CA PHE A 168 -2.00 -18.04 -13.59
C PHE A 168 -1.76 -17.26 -14.89
N PRO A 169 -1.18 -17.91 -15.92
CA PRO A 169 -0.91 -17.27 -17.21
C PRO A 169 -2.16 -16.97 -18.05
N GLY A 170 -3.32 -17.37 -17.59
CA GLY A 170 -4.57 -17.34 -18.37
C GLY A 170 -5.59 -16.28 -17.95
N LEU A 171 -5.23 -15.25 -17.21
CA LEU A 171 -6.18 -14.18 -16.88
C LEU A 171 -6.52 -13.38 -18.13
N ALA A 172 -7.60 -13.81 -18.79
CA ALA A 172 -8.12 -13.28 -20.05
C ALA A 172 -8.70 -11.85 -19.96
N HIS A 173 -8.54 -11.16 -18.83
CA HIS A 173 -9.23 -9.88 -18.58
C HIS A 173 -8.31 -8.77 -18.09
N ARG A 174 -7.04 -8.78 -18.54
CA ARG A 174 -6.13 -7.66 -18.31
C ARG A 174 -6.51 -6.51 -19.24
N GLN A 175 -6.61 -5.33 -18.70
CA GLN A 175 -6.86 -4.13 -19.46
C GLN A 175 -5.70 -3.16 -19.28
N PHE A 176 -5.08 -2.76 -20.38
CA PHE A 176 -4.09 -1.70 -20.37
C PHE A 176 -4.79 -0.35 -20.20
N VAL A 177 -4.41 0.38 -19.17
CA VAL A 177 -5.04 1.65 -18.81
C VAL A 177 -4.20 2.81 -19.32
N ASP A 178 -4.85 3.78 -19.96
CA ASP A 178 -4.20 5.05 -20.28
C ASP A 178 -3.79 5.76 -18.97
N PRO A 179 -2.48 5.97 -18.73
CA PRO A 179 -1.99 6.58 -17.51
C PRO A 179 -2.14 8.11 -17.48
N MET A 180 -2.69 8.74 -18.50
CA MET A 180 -2.84 10.18 -18.61
C MET A 180 -3.81 10.74 -17.55
N ILE A 181 -3.28 10.85 -16.33
CA ILE A 181 -3.95 11.54 -15.24
C ILE A 181 -3.64 13.03 -15.34
N SER A 182 -4.66 13.86 -15.26
CA SER A 182 -4.51 15.32 -15.16
C SER A 182 -3.53 15.68 -14.03
N GLY A 183 -2.41 16.32 -14.37
CA GLY A 183 -1.37 16.71 -13.43
C GLY A 183 -0.22 15.70 -13.28
N PHE A 184 -0.24 14.56 -13.95
CA PHE A 184 0.91 13.66 -14.01
C PHE A 184 1.92 14.16 -15.05
N ASP A 185 3.22 14.03 -14.75
CA ASP A 185 4.26 14.41 -15.70
C ASP A 185 4.18 13.48 -16.93
N PRO A 186 3.92 14.02 -18.15
CA PRO A 186 3.81 13.21 -19.36
C PRO A 186 5.06 12.38 -19.66
N HIS A 187 6.25 12.86 -19.26
CA HIS A 187 7.49 12.10 -19.42
C HIS A 187 7.56 10.86 -18.53
N LEU A 188 6.85 10.88 -17.38
CA LEU A 188 6.72 9.70 -16.54
C LEU A 188 5.66 8.75 -17.07
N ALA A 189 4.53 9.28 -17.52
CA ALA A 189 3.44 8.48 -18.08
C ALA A 189 3.93 7.62 -19.26
N ASN A 190 4.78 8.19 -20.15
CA ASN A 190 5.36 7.47 -21.28
C ASN A 190 6.37 6.36 -20.90
N ARG A 191 6.73 6.24 -19.62
CA ARG A 191 7.71 5.27 -19.11
C ARG A 191 7.09 4.22 -18.19
N MET A 192 5.79 4.27 -18.03
CA MET A 192 5.04 3.42 -17.11
C MET A 192 3.85 2.80 -17.82
N LEU A 193 3.63 1.53 -17.54
CA LEU A 193 2.46 0.79 -17.97
C LEU A 193 1.56 0.58 -16.75
N ALA A 194 0.28 0.87 -16.88
CA ALA A 194 -0.73 0.48 -15.91
C ALA A 194 -1.54 -0.68 -16.46
N VAL A 195 -1.71 -1.70 -15.65
CA VAL A 195 -2.54 -2.86 -15.96
C VAL A 195 -3.58 -3.02 -14.87
N ALA A 196 -4.85 -2.81 -15.20
CA ALA A 196 -5.94 -3.15 -14.30
C ALA A 196 -6.17 -4.67 -14.35
N ALA A 197 -6.27 -5.28 -13.19
CA ALA A 197 -6.57 -6.69 -13.04
C ALA A 197 -7.87 -6.86 -12.24
N PRO A 198 -8.82 -7.69 -12.70
CA PRO A 198 -9.98 -8.03 -11.90
C PRO A 198 -9.54 -8.86 -10.70
N GLY A 199 -9.88 -8.39 -9.50
CA GLY A 199 -9.66 -9.12 -8.26
C GLY A 199 -10.78 -10.13 -7.96
N GLU A 200 -10.65 -10.87 -6.87
CA GLU A 200 -11.74 -11.71 -6.35
C GLU A 200 -12.94 -10.86 -5.89
N ASN A 201 -12.69 -9.65 -5.49
CA ASN A 201 -13.69 -8.69 -5.08
C ASN A 201 -13.95 -7.68 -6.21
N GLU A 202 -15.06 -7.80 -6.88
CA GLU A 202 -15.48 -6.92 -7.98
C GLU A 202 -15.69 -5.45 -7.58
N LYS A 203 -15.74 -5.15 -6.28
CA LYS A 203 -15.92 -3.77 -5.76
C LYS A 203 -14.61 -2.99 -5.71
N VAL A 204 -13.48 -3.65 -5.78
CA VAL A 204 -12.17 -3.00 -5.75
C VAL A 204 -11.44 -3.18 -7.09
N THR A 205 -10.66 -2.18 -7.45
CA THR A 205 -9.80 -2.23 -8.64
C THR A 205 -8.36 -2.34 -8.21
N THR A 206 -7.69 -3.41 -8.61
CA THR A 206 -6.27 -3.61 -8.40
C THR A 206 -5.51 -3.23 -9.68
N VAL A 207 -4.52 -2.37 -9.53
CA VAL A 207 -3.70 -1.87 -10.64
C VAL A 207 -2.24 -2.19 -10.39
N HIS A 208 -1.60 -2.76 -11.40
CA HIS A 208 -0.16 -2.99 -11.44
C HIS A 208 0.49 -1.91 -12.30
N ALA A 209 1.35 -1.09 -11.72
CA ALA A 209 2.20 -0.16 -12.47
C ALA A 209 3.58 -0.78 -12.71
N VAL A 210 4.00 -0.81 -13.95
CA VAL A 210 5.24 -1.45 -14.41
C VAL A 210 6.18 -0.38 -14.95
N VAL A 211 7.44 -0.41 -14.51
CA VAL A 211 8.53 0.39 -15.09
C VAL A 211 9.66 -0.53 -15.50
N CYS A 212 10.23 -0.29 -16.65
CA CYS A 212 11.34 -1.05 -17.22
C CYS A 212 12.61 -0.19 -17.27
N PRO A 213 13.49 -0.23 -16.28
CA PRO A 213 14.81 0.39 -16.39
C PRO A 213 15.68 -0.36 -17.39
N LYS A 214 16.50 0.39 -18.17
CA LYS A 214 17.36 -0.17 -19.23
C LYS A 214 18.26 -1.33 -18.80
N ASP A 215 18.66 -1.38 -17.53
CA ASP A 215 19.75 -2.26 -17.09
C ASP A 215 19.37 -3.24 -15.97
N LEU A 216 18.13 -3.31 -15.51
CA LEU A 216 17.81 -3.96 -14.22
C LEU A 216 16.55 -4.82 -14.18
N GLY A 217 15.94 -5.13 -15.31
CA GLY A 217 14.65 -5.82 -15.33
C GLY A 217 13.47 -4.90 -14.95
N SER A 218 12.29 -5.48 -14.90
CA SER A 218 11.06 -4.73 -14.65
C SER A 218 10.76 -4.63 -13.18
N PHE A 219 10.18 -3.50 -12.81
CA PHE A 219 9.67 -3.30 -11.46
C PHE A 219 8.16 -3.11 -11.52
N VAL A 220 7.46 -3.80 -10.63
CA VAL A 220 6.03 -3.67 -10.46
C VAL A 220 5.73 -3.13 -9.09
N ARG A 221 4.77 -2.22 -9.05
CA ARG A 221 4.08 -1.83 -7.82
C ARG A 221 2.60 -1.95 -8.04
N THR A 222 1.93 -2.33 -7.00
CA THR A 222 0.49 -2.60 -7.03
C THR A 222 -0.20 -1.63 -6.11
N CYS A 223 -1.41 -1.26 -6.44
CA CYS A 223 -2.31 -0.56 -5.54
C CYS A 223 -3.75 -0.98 -5.81
N THR A 224 -4.52 -1.06 -4.75
CA THR A 224 -5.95 -1.39 -4.79
C THR A 224 -6.77 -0.23 -4.25
N HIS A 225 -7.89 0.09 -4.92
CA HIS A 225 -8.82 1.10 -4.46
C HIS A 225 -10.25 0.88 -4.99
N LEU A 226 -11.27 1.47 -4.34
CA LEU A 226 -12.66 1.50 -4.83
C LEU A 226 -12.84 2.39 -6.08
N ASP A 227 -11.99 3.40 -6.24
CA ASP A 227 -11.87 4.22 -7.46
C ASP A 227 -10.62 3.78 -8.22
N GLY A 228 -10.80 3.22 -9.41
CA GLY A 228 -9.70 2.74 -10.25
C GLY A 228 -8.70 3.84 -10.62
N ARG A 229 -9.14 5.11 -10.72
CA ARG A 229 -8.25 6.25 -10.99
C ARG A 229 -7.27 6.50 -9.84
N ILE A 230 -7.76 6.36 -8.60
CA ILE A 230 -6.92 6.45 -7.39
C ILE A 230 -5.96 5.29 -7.33
N ALA A 231 -6.40 4.06 -7.67
CA ALA A 231 -5.54 2.89 -7.74
C ALA A 231 -4.37 3.10 -8.74
N VAL A 232 -4.66 3.60 -9.96
CA VAL A 232 -3.64 3.95 -10.96
C VAL A 232 -2.66 4.99 -10.41
N GLN A 233 -3.17 6.10 -9.87
CA GLN A 233 -2.34 7.17 -9.33
C GLN A 233 -1.40 6.68 -8.22
N ARG A 234 -1.93 5.86 -7.31
CA ARG A 234 -1.14 5.32 -6.19
C ARG A 234 -0.10 4.31 -6.66
N ALA A 235 -0.45 3.39 -7.55
CA ALA A 235 0.48 2.43 -8.11
C ALA A 235 1.66 3.13 -8.83
N PHE A 236 1.41 4.21 -9.56
CA PHE A 236 2.46 5.03 -10.16
C PHE A 236 3.33 5.73 -9.12
N ASN A 237 2.73 6.34 -8.10
CA ASN A 237 3.48 6.99 -7.01
C ASN A 237 4.40 6.00 -6.31
N GLU A 238 3.93 4.75 -6.07
CA GLU A 238 4.72 3.63 -5.53
C GLU A 238 5.92 3.31 -6.42
N THR A 239 5.68 3.23 -7.72
CA THR A 239 6.69 2.86 -8.70
C THR A 239 7.78 3.93 -8.77
N VAL A 240 7.43 5.22 -8.82
CA VAL A 240 8.39 6.33 -8.82
C VAL A 240 9.19 6.37 -7.53
N GLN A 241 8.56 6.14 -6.38
CA GLN A 241 9.25 6.08 -5.09
C GLN A 241 10.36 5.02 -5.08
N SER A 242 10.09 3.88 -5.69
CA SER A 242 11.04 2.75 -5.76
C SER A 242 12.20 3.01 -6.72
N HIS A 243 12.01 3.94 -7.69
CA HIS A 243 12.95 4.21 -8.78
C HIS A 243 13.70 5.56 -8.70
N LYS A 244 13.73 6.19 -7.54
CA LYS A 244 14.33 7.53 -7.29
C LYS A 244 15.66 7.81 -7.99
N THR A 245 16.42 6.80 -8.33
CA THR A 245 17.82 6.94 -8.78
C THR A 245 18.10 6.30 -10.13
N ARG A 246 17.09 5.74 -10.80
CA ARG A 246 17.32 4.93 -12.00
C ARG A 246 16.65 5.55 -13.22
N ARG A 247 17.37 5.59 -14.35
CA ARG A 247 16.81 6.03 -15.64
C ARG A 247 15.95 4.89 -16.18
N ALA A 248 14.66 5.15 -16.36
CA ALA A 248 13.78 4.25 -17.07
C ALA A 248 14.04 4.34 -18.58
N SER A 249 13.90 3.23 -19.30
CA SER A 249 13.79 3.24 -20.75
C SER A 249 12.43 3.81 -21.15
N ASP A 250 12.37 4.50 -22.29
CA ASP A 250 11.09 4.90 -22.84
C ASP A 250 10.31 3.62 -23.23
N LEU A 251 9.11 3.48 -22.71
CA LEU A 251 8.19 2.43 -23.12
C LEU A 251 7.48 2.96 -24.37
N HIS A 252 7.91 2.52 -25.54
CA HIS A 252 7.25 2.92 -26.78
C HIS A 252 5.91 2.18 -26.95
N VAL A 253 4.88 2.98 -26.97
CA VAL A 253 3.55 2.75 -27.54
C VAL A 253 2.82 1.51 -27.05
N PHE A 254 2.21 1.60 -25.90
CA PHE A 254 1.02 0.80 -25.61
C PHE A 254 -0.21 1.56 -26.14
N ASN A 255 -1.02 0.92 -26.96
CA ASN A 255 -2.36 1.40 -27.20
C ASN A 255 -3.19 1.06 -25.96
N PRO A 256 -3.66 2.04 -25.19
CA PRO A 256 -4.52 1.76 -24.06
C PRO A 256 -5.80 1.07 -24.55
N GLU A 257 -6.21 0.02 -23.85
CA GLU A 257 -7.44 -0.71 -24.14
C GLU A 257 -8.64 -0.08 -23.43
N ILE A 258 -8.38 0.65 -22.36
CA ILE A 258 -9.39 1.30 -21.53
C ILE A 258 -8.94 2.68 -21.09
N SER A 259 -9.85 3.64 -21.13
CA SER A 259 -9.62 4.96 -20.56
C SER A 259 -9.56 4.88 -19.03
N LEU A 260 -8.75 5.75 -18.43
CA LEU A 260 -8.73 5.93 -16.98
C LEU A 260 -10.13 6.21 -16.39
N TYR A 261 -10.98 6.91 -17.16
CA TYR A 261 -12.35 7.28 -16.76
C TYR A 261 -13.35 6.13 -16.88
N ASP A 262 -13.01 5.06 -17.58
CA ASP A 262 -13.85 3.86 -17.71
C ASP A 262 -13.56 2.82 -16.62
N LEU A 263 -12.55 3.07 -15.78
CA LEU A 263 -12.29 2.21 -14.62
C LEU A 263 -13.45 2.27 -13.61
N PRO A 264 -13.78 1.15 -12.95
CA PRO A 264 -14.81 1.11 -11.94
C PRO A 264 -14.58 2.17 -10.85
N ASN A 265 -15.65 2.81 -10.42
CA ASN A 265 -15.66 3.71 -9.29
C ASN A 265 -16.82 3.36 -8.35
N HIS A 266 -16.50 2.71 -7.25
CA HIS A 266 -17.42 2.37 -6.17
C HIS A 266 -17.22 3.24 -4.93
N PHE A 267 -16.25 4.17 -4.94
CA PHE A 267 -15.90 5.05 -3.85
C PHE A 267 -17.01 6.08 -3.58
N LYS A 268 -17.37 6.26 -2.31
CA LYS A 268 -18.47 7.12 -1.85
C LYS A 268 -18.00 8.37 -1.12
N ASP A 269 -16.69 8.47 -0.80
CA ASP A 269 -16.12 9.54 0.01
C ASP A 269 -16.73 9.60 1.43
N ASP A 270 -17.21 8.44 1.90
CA ASP A 270 -17.64 8.18 3.26
C ASP A 270 -17.02 6.87 3.74
N ILE A 271 -16.09 6.98 4.66
CA ILE A 271 -15.21 5.87 5.04
C ILE A 271 -15.98 4.64 5.57
N LYS A 272 -17.07 4.86 6.31
CA LYS A 272 -17.89 3.75 6.81
C LYS A 272 -18.60 3.05 5.68
N THR A 273 -19.22 3.80 4.79
CA THR A 273 -19.87 3.28 3.58
C THR A 273 -18.87 2.59 2.66
N ASP A 274 -17.68 3.15 2.50
CA ASP A 274 -16.62 2.59 1.68
C ASP A 274 -16.12 1.23 2.23
N ILE A 275 -15.97 1.10 3.54
CA ILE A 275 -15.71 -0.19 4.20
C ILE A 275 -16.83 -1.20 3.89
N GLN A 276 -18.09 -0.80 4.02
CA GLN A 276 -19.24 -1.68 3.73
C GLN A 276 -19.26 -2.11 2.26
N VAL A 277 -18.90 -1.22 1.32
CA VAL A 277 -18.76 -1.57 -0.09
C VAL A 277 -17.68 -2.63 -0.29
N VAL A 278 -16.51 -2.47 0.31
CA VAL A 278 -15.45 -3.49 0.24
C VAL A 278 -15.94 -4.81 0.81
N LEU A 279 -16.55 -4.80 1.99
CA LEU A 279 -17.04 -6.02 2.66
C LEU A 279 -18.13 -6.72 1.86
N SER A 280 -18.98 -5.98 1.13
CA SER A 280 -20.06 -6.57 0.31
C SER A 280 -19.53 -7.47 -0.82
N GLY A 281 -18.31 -7.26 -1.26
CA GLY A 281 -17.64 -8.11 -2.26
C GLY A 281 -16.80 -9.23 -1.67
N MET A 282 -16.69 -9.31 -0.32
CA MET A 282 -15.94 -10.37 0.35
C MET A 282 -16.76 -11.65 0.44
N LYS A 283 -16.11 -12.79 0.19
CA LYS A 283 -16.71 -14.14 0.32
C LYS A 283 -16.45 -14.79 1.68
N GLU A 284 -15.51 -14.23 2.44
CA GLU A 284 -15.05 -14.76 3.71
C GLU A 284 -15.18 -13.71 4.82
N ALA A 285 -15.22 -14.19 6.06
CA ALA A 285 -15.17 -13.33 7.23
C ALA A 285 -13.85 -12.55 7.25
N VAL A 286 -13.92 -11.30 7.68
CA VAL A 286 -12.76 -10.43 7.87
C VAL A 286 -12.56 -10.22 9.36
N TYR A 287 -11.33 -10.34 9.78
CA TYR A 287 -10.88 -10.09 11.14
C TYR A 287 -9.93 -8.91 11.16
N VAL A 288 -9.81 -8.26 12.32
CA VAL A 288 -8.93 -7.11 12.51
C VAL A 288 -8.07 -7.36 13.74
N GLN A 289 -6.77 -7.43 13.55
CA GLN A 289 -5.79 -7.51 14.63
C GLN A 289 -5.39 -6.09 15.06
N ASP A 290 -5.41 -5.83 16.37
CA ASP A 290 -5.08 -4.52 16.93
C ASP A 290 -3.62 -4.46 17.39
N TRP A 291 -2.82 -3.64 16.72
CA TRP A 291 -1.43 -3.36 16.98
C TRP A 291 -1.21 -2.02 17.68
N THR A 292 -2.28 -1.33 18.07
CA THR A 292 -2.22 -0.01 18.69
C THR A 292 -1.27 0.00 19.90
N ASP A 293 -0.28 0.87 19.83
CA ASP A 293 0.66 1.07 20.93
C ASP A 293 -0.02 1.90 22.05
N PRO A 294 0.01 1.43 23.31
CA PRO A 294 -0.68 2.09 24.40
C PRO A 294 -0.14 3.47 24.75
N ASP A 295 1.14 3.75 24.47
CA ASP A 295 1.74 5.07 24.73
C ASP A 295 1.45 6.03 23.58
N MET A 296 1.56 5.55 22.34
CA MET A 296 1.31 6.39 21.15
C MET A 296 -0.18 6.71 20.96
N GLN A 297 -1.08 5.77 21.28
CA GLN A 297 -2.53 5.92 21.17
C GLN A 297 -3.02 6.33 19.77
N ILE A 298 -2.25 6.01 18.76
CA ILE A 298 -2.67 6.10 17.36
C ILE A 298 -3.20 4.73 16.95
N PRO A 299 -4.41 4.62 16.41
CA PRO A 299 -4.92 3.35 15.90
C PRO A 299 -3.96 2.74 14.88
N VAL A 300 -3.58 1.50 15.12
CA VAL A 300 -2.76 0.69 14.20
C VAL A 300 -3.41 -0.68 14.11
N LEU A 301 -4.03 -0.96 12.98
CA LEU A 301 -4.86 -2.14 12.79
C LEU A 301 -4.43 -2.93 11.56
N ARG A 302 -4.76 -4.22 11.57
CA ARG A 302 -4.48 -5.13 10.47
C ARG A 302 -5.72 -5.95 10.13
N PRO A 303 -6.50 -5.57 9.12
CA PRO A 303 -7.51 -6.45 8.56
C PRO A 303 -6.87 -7.68 7.89
N PHE A 304 -7.51 -8.82 8.03
CA PHE A 304 -7.10 -10.06 7.37
C PHE A 304 -8.27 -11.02 7.19
N SER A 305 -8.19 -11.90 6.20
CA SER A 305 -9.06 -13.08 6.06
C SER A 305 -8.26 -14.34 6.34
N PRO A 306 -8.89 -15.47 6.71
CA PRO A 306 -8.20 -16.74 6.88
C PRO A 306 -7.38 -17.16 5.66
N LYS A 307 -7.86 -16.87 4.46
CA LYS A 307 -7.16 -17.13 3.20
C LYS A 307 -5.86 -16.34 3.07
N MET A 308 -5.87 -15.06 3.47
CA MET A 308 -4.68 -14.22 3.44
C MET A 308 -3.60 -14.72 4.41
N ALA A 309 -3.99 -15.21 5.58
CA ALA A 309 -3.05 -15.73 6.58
C ALA A 309 -2.22 -16.93 6.07
N VAL A 310 -2.70 -17.59 5.01
CA VAL A 310 -2.03 -18.76 4.40
C VAL A 310 -1.15 -18.36 3.20
N GLN A 311 -1.35 -17.18 2.61
CA GLN A 311 -0.77 -16.81 1.30
C GLN A 311 0.47 -15.91 1.37
N HIS A 312 1.34 -16.03 2.36
CA HIS A 312 2.67 -15.40 2.28
C HIS A 312 3.46 -15.95 1.10
N ARG A 313 3.60 -15.18 0.02
CA ARG A 313 4.37 -15.56 -1.17
C ARG A 313 5.64 -14.75 -1.33
N ASP A 314 6.64 -15.46 -1.84
CA ASP A 314 7.98 -15.00 -2.09
C ASP A 314 8.00 -13.92 -3.20
N HIS A 315 8.69 -12.80 -2.97
CA HIS A 315 8.89 -11.71 -3.94
C HIS A 315 9.54 -12.16 -5.26
N THR A 316 10.25 -13.30 -5.26
CA THR A 316 10.84 -13.88 -6.46
C THR A 316 9.79 -14.29 -7.50
N VAL A 317 8.60 -14.70 -7.04
CA VAL A 317 7.48 -15.08 -7.90
C VAL A 317 6.89 -13.84 -8.60
N ILE A 318 6.85 -12.69 -7.92
CA ILE A 318 6.38 -11.42 -8.49
C ILE A 318 7.29 -10.98 -9.64
N ALA A 319 8.61 -11.04 -9.44
CA ALA A 319 9.58 -10.69 -10.47
C ALA A 319 9.46 -11.60 -11.72
N ALA A 320 9.26 -12.91 -11.53
CA ALA A 320 9.06 -13.86 -12.60
C ALA A 320 7.76 -13.60 -13.39
N TYR A 321 6.68 -13.23 -12.72
CA TYR A 321 5.42 -12.88 -13.36
C TYR A 321 5.53 -11.63 -14.23
N VAL A 322 6.17 -10.60 -13.70
CA VAL A 322 6.41 -9.36 -14.46
C VAL A 322 7.26 -9.61 -15.70
N HIS A 323 8.33 -10.38 -15.54
CA HIS A 323 9.15 -10.79 -16.69
C HIS A 323 8.30 -11.52 -17.74
N ARG A 324 7.37 -12.38 -17.32
CA ARG A 324 6.46 -13.08 -18.21
C ARG A 324 5.43 -12.15 -18.87
N LEU A 325 4.83 -11.21 -18.11
CA LEU A 325 3.96 -10.16 -18.64
C LEU A 325 4.65 -9.37 -19.74
N MET A 326 5.92 -9.05 -19.55
CA MET A 326 6.72 -8.34 -20.52
C MET A 326 7.03 -9.20 -21.76
N VAL A 327 7.40 -10.45 -21.57
CA VAL A 327 7.66 -11.38 -22.70
C VAL A 327 6.40 -11.64 -23.50
N GLU A 328 5.25 -11.81 -22.85
CA GLU A 328 3.96 -12.01 -23.55
C GLU A 328 3.46 -10.72 -24.22
N SER A 329 3.77 -9.55 -23.65
CA SER A 329 3.46 -8.25 -24.26
C SER A 329 4.49 -7.78 -25.30
N THR A 330 5.65 -8.42 -25.40
CA THR A 330 6.67 -8.11 -26.42
C THR A 330 6.23 -8.40 -27.86
N HIS A 331 5.14 -9.10 -28.06
CA HIS A 331 4.49 -9.13 -29.38
C HIS A 331 3.93 -7.76 -29.80
N TYR A 332 3.90 -6.79 -28.89
CA TYR A 332 3.43 -5.41 -29.09
C TYR A 332 4.49 -4.34 -28.82
N ILE A 333 5.70 -4.74 -28.38
CA ILE A 333 6.82 -3.81 -28.15
C ILE A 333 7.83 -3.98 -29.27
N VAL A 334 7.83 -3.07 -30.22
CA VAL A 334 8.93 -2.96 -31.19
C VAL A 334 10.05 -2.20 -30.47
N TRP A 335 11.15 -2.90 -30.24
CA TRP A 335 12.38 -2.29 -29.75
C TRP A 335 13.09 -1.64 -30.95
N GLU A 336 13.14 -0.30 -31.01
CA GLU A 336 14.11 0.41 -31.81
C GLU A 336 15.36 0.80 -31.00
#